data_e8c27f31407b522733d8d8beb1179658
#
_entry.id   e8c27f31407b522733d8d8beb1179658
#
_cell.length_a   1.000
_cell.length_b   1.000
_cell.length_c   1.000
_cell.angle_alpha   90.00
_cell.angle_beta   90.00
_cell.angle_gamma   90.00
#
_symmetry.space_group_name_H-M   'P 1'
#
loop_
_entity.id
_entity.type
_entity.pdbx_description
1 polymer ?
#
loop_
_entity_poly.entity_id
_entity_poly.type
_entity_poly.pdbx_seq_one_letter_code
_entity_poly.pdbx_strand_id
1 'polypeptide(L)'
;MQNRERSDYDSVISSYFGEGQVTAVINLKVETKDADVIAEAIAEHANVEALYLVTGETDLIAVVRFQSYPQLKRFLTESITSIPGVKESKTAMVVTTFKEGGELKYEASPAESSSTEK
;
A
#
# COMPACT_ATOMS: atom_id res chain seq x y z
N MET A 1 12.76 -13.62 -21.69
CA MET A 1 12.64 -14.48 -20.54
C MET A 1 12.26 -13.72 -19.30
N GLN A 2 13.08 -12.74 -18.98
CA GLN A 2 12.75 -11.94 -17.81
C GLN A 2 11.47 -11.21 -17.95
N ASN A 3 11.17 -10.78 -19.17
CA ASN A 3 9.93 -10.07 -19.40
C ASN A 3 8.74 -10.97 -19.17
N ARG A 4 8.91 -12.24 -19.45
CA ARG A 4 7.81 -13.17 -19.27
C ARG A 4 7.47 -13.31 -17.80
N GLU A 5 8.48 -13.44 -16.95
CA GLU A 5 8.24 -13.55 -15.54
C GLU A 5 7.57 -12.31 -14.99
N ARG A 6 8.05 -11.15 -15.41
CA ARG A 6 7.47 -9.91 -14.98
C ARG A 6 6.04 -9.77 -15.49
N SER A 7 5.81 -10.20 -16.69
CA SER A 7 4.49 -10.18 -17.28
C SER A 7 3.51 -11.02 -16.48
N ASP A 8 3.96 -12.23 -16.07
CA ASP A 8 3.11 -13.10 -15.29
C ASP A 8 2.77 -12.49 -13.95
N TYR A 9 3.75 -11.88 -13.32
CA TYR A 9 3.52 -11.22 -12.03
C TYR A 9 2.50 -10.09 -12.19
N ASP A 10 2.68 -9.27 -13.21
CA ASP A 10 1.76 -8.17 -13.46
C ASP A 10 0.36 -8.68 -13.77
N SER A 11 0.27 -9.80 -14.46
CA SER A 11 -1.02 -10.40 -14.78
C SER A 11 -1.75 -10.85 -13.52
N VAL A 12 -1.01 -11.44 -12.59
CA VAL A 12 -1.63 -11.90 -11.36
C VAL A 12 -2.19 -10.69 -10.60
N ILE A 13 -1.42 -9.63 -10.52
CA ILE A 13 -1.89 -8.43 -9.82
C ILE A 13 -3.10 -7.85 -10.52
N SER A 14 -3.07 -7.78 -11.84
CA SER A 14 -4.19 -7.26 -12.60
C SER A 14 -5.44 -8.09 -12.41
N SER A 15 -5.30 -9.39 -12.25
CA SER A 15 -6.47 -10.23 -12.08
C SER A 15 -7.16 -9.95 -10.75
N TYR A 16 -6.42 -9.52 -9.73
CA TYR A 16 -7.03 -9.15 -8.47
C TYR A 16 -7.71 -7.80 -8.53
N PHE A 17 -7.06 -6.83 -9.16
CA PHE A 17 -7.51 -5.44 -9.07
C PHE A 17 -8.22 -4.97 -10.33
N GLY A 18 -8.04 -5.71 -11.41
CA GLY A 18 -8.64 -5.33 -12.68
C GLY A 18 -8.11 -3.98 -13.09
N GLU A 19 -9.01 -3.13 -13.54
CA GLU A 19 -8.65 -1.79 -13.93
C GLU A 19 -9.02 -0.77 -12.87
N GLY A 20 -9.44 -1.25 -11.72
CA GLY A 20 -9.87 -0.34 -10.68
C GLY A 20 -8.71 0.16 -9.86
N GLN A 21 -9.07 0.89 -8.84
CA GLN A 21 -8.09 1.46 -7.93
C GLN A 21 -7.33 0.39 -7.20
N VAL A 22 -6.09 0.70 -6.88
CA VAL A 22 -5.27 -0.18 -6.07
C VAL A 22 -4.87 0.58 -4.81
N THR A 23 -4.87 -0.14 -3.69
CA THR A 23 -4.46 0.37 -2.41
C THR A 23 -3.27 -0.42 -1.93
N ALA A 24 -2.29 0.25 -1.37
CA ALA A 24 -1.10 -0.42 -0.88
C ALA A 24 -0.68 0.17 0.44
N VAL A 25 -0.02 -0.67 1.24
CA VAL A 25 0.57 -0.24 2.50
C VAL A 25 2.08 -0.33 2.31
N ILE A 26 2.75 0.80 2.48
CA ILE A 26 4.19 0.88 2.27
C ILE A 26 4.86 1.06 3.62
N ASN A 27 5.75 0.13 3.95
CA ASN A 27 6.51 0.19 5.18
C ASN A 27 7.91 0.69 4.85
N LEU A 28 8.33 1.76 5.50
CA LEU A 28 9.60 2.41 5.19
C LEU A 28 10.52 2.40 6.39
N LYS A 29 11.79 2.10 6.13
CA LYS A 29 12.84 2.35 7.08
C LYS A 29 13.61 3.56 6.60
N VAL A 30 13.83 4.51 7.49
CA VAL A 30 14.47 5.76 7.12
C VAL A 30 15.53 6.11 8.15
N GLU A 31 16.40 7.05 7.78
CA GLU A 31 17.34 7.61 8.75
C GLU A 31 16.55 8.37 9.81
N THR A 32 16.82 8.03 11.07
CA THR A 32 16.05 8.60 12.17
C THR A 32 16.06 10.13 12.16
N LYS A 33 17.20 10.69 11.89
CA LYS A 33 17.33 12.16 11.95
C LYS A 33 16.55 12.83 10.83
N ASP A 34 16.22 12.11 9.78
CA ASP A 34 15.52 12.68 8.65
C ASP A 34 14.06 12.26 8.60
N ALA A 35 13.59 11.54 9.60
CA ALA A 35 12.25 10.94 9.54
C ALA A 35 11.16 11.97 9.32
N ASP A 36 11.22 13.10 10.05
CA ASP A 36 10.18 14.11 9.91
C ASP A 36 10.19 14.75 8.52
N VAL A 37 11.36 15.04 8.00
CA VAL A 37 11.47 15.66 6.69
C VAL A 37 10.97 14.70 5.62
N ILE A 38 11.34 13.43 5.74
CA ILE A 38 10.90 12.43 4.78
C ILE A 38 9.39 12.27 4.84
N ALA A 39 8.85 12.20 6.05
CA ALA A 39 7.41 12.05 6.21
C ALA A 39 6.66 13.21 5.60
N GLU A 40 7.14 14.42 5.82
CA GLU A 40 6.48 15.58 5.26
C GLU A 40 6.49 15.55 3.74
N ALA A 41 7.60 15.14 3.16
CA ALA A 41 7.69 15.05 1.70
C ALA A 41 6.71 14.03 1.15
N ILE A 42 6.59 12.90 1.81
CA ILE A 42 5.67 11.85 1.36
C ILE A 42 4.23 12.28 1.54
N ALA A 43 3.94 12.94 2.64
CA ALA A 43 2.57 13.33 2.97
C ALA A 43 1.98 14.29 1.94
N GLU A 44 2.82 14.99 1.20
CA GLU A 44 2.31 15.96 0.24
C GLU A 44 1.80 15.33 -1.04
N HIS A 45 2.07 14.06 -1.25
CA HIS A 45 1.55 13.38 -2.44
C HIS A 45 0.05 13.17 -2.31
N ALA A 46 -0.67 13.54 -3.36
CA ALA A 46 -2.12 13.45 -3.32
C ALA A 46 -2.61 12.02 -3.14
N ASN A 47 -1.82 11.05 -3.56
CA ASN A 47 -2.22 9.64 -3.49
C ASN A 47 -1.97 9.02 -2.13
N VAL A 48 -1.31 9.73 -1.22
CA VAL A 48 -1.07 9.22 0.12
C VAL A 48 -2.28 9.57 0.98
N GLU A 49 -3.00 8.54 1.43
CA GLU A 49 -4.19 8.75 2.22
C GLU A 49 -3.89 8.84 3.70
N ALA A 50 -2.86 8.15 4.14
CA ALA A 50 -2.50 8.15 5.54
C ALA A 50 -1.01 7.89 5.64
N LEU A 51 -0.39 8.49 6.64
CA LEU A 51 1.03 8.32 6.85
C LEU A 51 1.31 8.43 8.33
N TYR A 52 1.98 7.43 8.88
CA TYR A 52 2.22 7.34 10.31
C TYR A 52 3.69 7.13 10.60
N LEU A 53 4.18 7.82 11.61
CA LEU A 53 5.48 7.51 12.18
C LEU A 53 5.22 6.50 13.29
N VAL A 54 5.87 5.37 13.24
CA VAL A 54 5.59 4.29 14.18
C VAL A 54 6.87 3.83 14.84
N THR A 55 6.70 3.04 15.89
CA THR A 55 7.83 2.41 16.56
C THR A 55 7.90 0.95 16.14
N GLY A 56 9.11 0.37 16.22
CA GLY A 56 9.30 -1.02 15.84
C GLY A 56 10.33 -1.16 14.76
N GLU A 57 10.16 -2.17 13.93
CA GLU A 57 11.13 -2.45 12.88
C GLU A 57 10.99 -1.53 11.70
N THR A 58 9.86 -0.92 11.56
CA THR A 58 9.65 0.04 10.49
C THR A 58 9.48 1.40 11.11
N ASP A 59 9.75 2.45 10.34
CA ASP A 59 9.68 3.80 10.86
C ASP A 59 8.44 4.54 10.38
N LEU A 60 8.09 4.37 9.12
CA LEU A 60 6.93 5.04 8.55
C LEU A 60 6.04 4.01 7.87
N ILE A 61 4.74 4.22 8.01
CA ILE A 61 3.76 3.39 7.32
C ILE A 61 2.86 4.33 6.52
N ALA A 62 2.83 4.12 5.21
CA ALA A 62 2.01 4.93 4.32
C ALA A 62 0.92 4.07 3.71
N VAL A 63 -0.30 4.61 3.66
CA VAL A 63 -1.39 3.98 2.93
C VAL A 63 -1.63 4.84 1.70
N VAL A 64 -1.48 4.23 0.53
CA VAL A 64 -1.59 4.96 -0.73
C VAL A 64 -2.67 4.34 -1.59
N ARG A 65 -3.27 5.16 -2.44
CA ARG A 65 -4.31 4.70 -3.34
C ARG A 65 -4.09 5.31 -4.71
N PHE A 66 -4.04 4.46 -5.72
CA PHE A 66 -3.80 4.88 -7.09
C PHE A 66 -4.91 4.37 -7.98
N GLN A 67 -5.06 5.02 -9.13
CA GLN A 67 -6.07 4.63 -10.09
C GLN A 67 -5.75 3.27 -10.72
N SER A 68 -4.47 2.93 -10.79
CA SER A 68 -4.07 1.69 -11.43
C SER A 68 -2.76 1.22 -10.84
N TYR A 69 -2.49 -0.07 -11.05
CA TYR A 69 -1.23 -0.64 -10.59
C TYR A 69 -0.01 0.02 -11.25
N PRO A 70 -0.01 0.30 -12.55
CA PRO A 70 1.18 0.95 -13.13
C PRO A 70 1.50 2.30 -12.48
N GLN A 71 0.49 3.04 -12.07
CA GLN A 71 0.73 4.31 -11.39
C GLN A 71 1.37 4.08 -10.03
N LEU A 72 0.89 3.08 -9.30
CA LEU A 72 1.49 2.72 -8.02
C LEU A 72 2.95 2.31 -8.22
N LYS A 73 3.20 1.47 -9.21
CA LYS A 73 4.54 0.99 -9.48
C LYS A 73 5.49 2.16 -9.76
N ARG A 74 5.02 3.13 -10.54
CA ARG A 74 5.84 4.30 -10.83
C ARG A 74 6.13 5.09 -9.56
N PHE A 75 5.12 5.24 -8.71
CA PHE A 75 5.32 5.94 -7.45
C PHE A 75 6.41 5.27 -6.63
N LEU A 76 6.38 3.94 -6.55
CA LEU A 76 7.37 3.21 -5.77
C LEU A 76 8.77 3.32 -6.35
N THR A 77 8.88 3.22 -7.67
CA THR A 77 10.19 3.17 -8.30
C THR A 77 10.78 4.55 -8.57
N GLU A 78 9.96 5.58 -8.65
CA GLU A 78 10.45 6.91 -8.98
C GLU A 78 10.36 7.89 -7.84
N SER A 79 9.31 7.81 -7.04
CA SER A 79 9.14 8.80 -5.97
C SER A 79 9.74 8.34 -4.66
N ILE A 80 9.39 7.13 -4.24
CA ILE A 80 9.84 6.67 -2.93
C ILE A 80 11.35 6.42 -2.91
N THR A 81 11.86 5.73 -3.92
CA THR A 81 13.27 5.37 -3.92
C THR A 81 14.19 6.55 -4.12
N SER A 82 13.68 7.66 -4.62
CA SER A 82 14.51 8.83 -4.85
C SER A 82 14.62 9.75 -3.65
N ILE A 83 13.90 9.46 -2.58
CA ILE A 83 13.95 10.31 -1.38
C ILE A 83 15.21 9.99 -0.58
N PRO A 84 16.07 10.98 -0.35
CA PRO A 84 17.27 10.72 0.45
C PRO A 84 16.88 10.32 1.86
N GLY A 85 17.57 9.32 2.39
CA GLY A 85 17.31 8.86 3.74
C GLY A 85 16.41 7.66 3.84
N VAL A 86 15.75 7.29 2.76
CA VAL A 86 14.95 6.07 2.73
C VAL A 86 15.90 4.89 2.57
N LYS A 87 15.91 4.02 3.55
CA LYS A 87 16.84 2.89 3.57
C LYS A 87 16.22 1.64 2.98
N GLU A 88 14.94 1.44 3.21
CA GLU A 88 14.29 0.21 2.80
C GLU A 88 12.80 0.48 2.66
N SER A 89 12.18 -0.12 1.67
CA SER A 89 10.73 0.00 1.53
C SER A 89 10.18 -1.37 1.19
N LYS A 90 9.06 -1.70 1.83
CA LYS A 90 8.34 -2.94 1.60
C LYS A 90 6.88 -2.59 1.37
N THR A 91 6.34 -3.09 0.28
CA THR A 91 4.99 -2.75 -0.14
C THR A 91 4.10 -3.97 -0.08
N ALA A 92 2.95 -3.82 0.55
CA ALA A 92 1.93 -4.86 0.56
C ALA A 92 0.73 -4.33 -0.20
N MET A 93 0.26 -5.10 -1.17
CA MET A 93 -0.93 -4.73 -1.93
C MET A 93 -2.15 -5.19 -1.17
N VAL A 94 -3.16 -4.33 -1.08
CA VAL A 94 -4.41 -4.70 -0.44
C VAL A 94 -5.22 -5.52 -1.42
N VAL A 95 -5.49 -6.76 -1.06
CA VAL A 95 -6.26 -7.66 -1.91
C VAL A 95 -7.75 -7.50 -1.66
N THR A 96 -8.14 -7.43 -0.41
CA THR A 96 -9.55 -7.31 -0.02
C THR A 96 -9.64 -6.40 1.19
N THR A 97 -10.58 -5.50 1.15
CA THR A 97 -10.84 -4.61 2.27
C THR A 97 -12.06 -5.12 3.02
N PHE A 98 -11.88 -5.48 4.29
CA PHE A 98 -12.99 -5.93 5.10
C PHE A 98 -13.59 -4.79 5.92
N LYS A 99 -12.76 -3.83 6.28
CA LYS A 99 -13.22 -2.72 7.09
C LYS A 99 -12.32 -1.52 6.83
N GLU A 100 -12.92 -0.36 6.75
CA GLU A 100 -12.15 0.85 6.48
C GLU A 100 -12.92 2.04 7.00
N GLY A 101 -12.20 2.94 7.68
CA GLY A 101 -12.86 4.11 8.24
C GLY A 101 -13.96 3.75 9.20
N GLY A 102 -13.83 2.62 9.87
CA GLY A 102 -14.85 2.19 10.82
C GLY A 102 -16.04 1.49 10.19
N GLU A 103 -16.05 1.35 8.88
CA GLU A 103 -17.18 0.76 8.17
C GLU A 103 -16.83 -0.60 7.60
N LEU A 104 -17.74 -1.54 7.75
CA LEU A 104 -17.60 -2.85 7.12
C LEU A 104 -17.75 -2.70 5.61
N LYS A 105 -16.91 -3.41 4.87
CA LYS A 105 -16.87 -3.29 3.41
C LYS A 105 -17.26 -4.58 2.72
N TYR A 106 -17.93 -5.47 3.40
CA TYR A 106 -18.39 -6.71 2.82
C TYR A 106 -19.77 -7.04 3.34
N GLU A 107 -20.46 -7.92 2.62
CA GLU A 107 -21.76 -8.43 3.02
C GLU A 107 -21.61 -9.84 3.51
N ALA A 108 -21.91 -10.06 4.79
CA ALA A 108 -21.84 -11.41 5.34
C ALA A 108 -23.01 -12.24 4.81
N SER A 109 -22.71 -13.46 4.42
CA SER A 109 -23.78 -14.36 4.01
C SER A 109 -24.56 -14.78 5.27
N PRO A 110 -25.80 -15.22 5.10
CA PRO A 110 -26.57 -15.67 6.26
C PRO A 110 -25.86 -16.75 7.09
N ALA A 111 -25.16 -17.65 6.41
CA ALA A 111 -24.43 -18.69 7.13
C ALA A 111 -23.30 -18.09 7.95
N GLU A 112 -22.59 -17.13 7.40
CA GLU A 112 -21.51 -16.49 8.12
C GLU A 112 -22.02 -15.70 9.30
N SER A 113 -23.14 -15.00 9.09
CA SER A 113 -23.75 -14.27 10.18
C SER A 113 -24.10 -15.19 11.33
N SER A 114 -24.69 -16.32 11.02
CA SER A 114 -25.03 -17.29 12.02
C SER A 114 -23.83 -17.75 12.82
N SER A 115 -22.76 -18.03 12.12
CA SER A 115 -21.61 -18.57 12.83
C SER A 115 -20.94 -17.51 13.68
N THR A 116 -21.02 -16.26 13.31
CA THR A 116 -20.37 -15.22 14.11
C THR A 116 -21.14 -14.88 15.35
N GLU A 117 -22.34 -15.31 15.47
CA GLU A 117 -23.11 -14.99 16.65
C GLU A 117 -22.76 -15.82 17.84
N LYS A 118 -21.92 -16.79 17.66
CA LYS A 118 -21.48 -17.55 18.81
C LYS A 118 -20.58 -16.80 19.72
#